data_d2a117eff6351549ce201e769221fcfa
#
_entry.id   d2a117eff6351549ce201e769221fcfa
#
_cell.length_a   1.000
_cell.length_b   1.000
_cell.length_c   1.000
_cell.angle_alpha   90.00
_cell.angle_beta   90.00
_cell.angle_gamma   90.00
#
_symmetry.space_group_name_H-M   'P 1'
#
loop_
_entity.id
_entity.type
_entity.pdbx_description
1 polymer ?
#
loop_
_entity_poly.entity_id
_entity_poly.type
_entity_poly.pdbx_seq_one_letter_code
_entity_poly.pdbx_strand_id
1 'polypeptide(L)'
;PWTRSARSCAPVSLMPSIDDASVAVALGANQPSAAGSPRETLVAVRPLLEKLLRAWAGQELVYRWSSLHDTAPVGGPPDQPHYCNAVMLVEGLQARPSVAASLELLDALQGLEQQFGRNRSQEQRWGARSLDLDLLFWGELRVDHPRLLLPHPRLHLRDFVLAPLLEAMVGSSLGAAMSEDGL
;
A
#
# COMPACT_ATOMS: atom_id res chain seq x y z
N PRO A 1 -45.76 -13.56 -34.10
CA PRO A 1 -44.84 -14.10 -33.13
C PRO A 1 -43.57 -13.27 -33.09
N TRP A 2 -43.44 -12.48 -32.02
CA TRP A 2 -42.27 -11.66 -31.79
C TRP A 2 -41.31 -12.42 -30.88
N THR A 3 -40.23 -12.96 -31.44
CA THR A 3 -39.14 -13.53 -30.64
C THR A 3 -38.29 -12.40 -30.09
N ARG A 4 -38.43 -12.10 -28.80
CA ARG A 4 -37.47 -11.24 -28.05
C ARG A 4 -36.17 -11.97 -27.91
N SER A 5 -35.13 -11.52 -28.63
CA SER A 5 -33.77 -11.87 -28.36
C SER A 5 -33.38 -11.24 -27.01
N ALA A 6 -33.24 -12.06 -25.99
CA ALA A 6 -32.68 -11.64 -24.72
C ALA A 6 -31.15 -11.41 -24.91
N ARG A 7 -30.73 -10.16 -25.01
CA ARG A 7 -29.31 -9.81 -24.86
C ARG A 7 -28.98 -10.01 -23.39
N SER A 8 -28.15 -11.01 -23.15
CA SER A 8 -27.52 -11.22 -21.85
C SER A 8 -26.67 -9.99 -21.51
N CYS A 9 -27.16 -9.19 -20.58
CA CYS A 9 -26.39 -8.11 -19.98
C CYS A 9 -25.44 -8.80 -18.99
N ALA A 10 -24.19 -9.02 -19.38
CA ALA A 10 -23.16 -9.40 -18.44
C ALA A 10 -23.02 -8.30 -17.39
N PRO A 11 -22.94 -8.61 -16.08
CA PRO A 11 -22.69 -7.59 -15.07
C PRO A 11 -21.31 -7.00 -15.32
N VAL A 12 -21.28 -5.70 -15.64
CA VAL A 12 -20.03 -4.94 -15.64
C VAL A 12 -19.56 -4.89 -14.19
N SER A 13 -18.57 -5.69 -13.85
CA SER A 13 -17.86 -5.60 -12.56
C SER A 13 -17.06 -4.31 -12.58
N LEU A 14 -17.64 -3.23 -12.04
CA LEU A 14 -17.02 -1.90 -11.93
C LEU A 14 -16.03 -1.80 -10.75
N MET A 15 -15.77 -2.89 -10.04
CA MET A 15 -14.76 -2.94 -8.99
C MET A 15 -13.49 -3.55 -9.57
N PRO A 16 -12.33 -2.86 -9.47
CA PRO A 16 -11.05 -3.52 -9.75
C PRO A 16 -10.95 -4.73 -8.81
N SER A 17 -10.88 -5.92 -9.39
CA SER A 17 -10.61 -7.13 -8.62
C SER A 17 -9.20 -7.00 -8.05
N ILE A 18 -9.08 -7.10 -6.72
CA ILE A 18 -7.77 -7.32 -6.10
C ILE A 18 -7.34 -8.71 -6.56
N ASP A 19 -6.37 -8.75 -7.46
CA ASP A 19 -5.79 -9.99 -7.96
C ASP A 19 -4.84 -10.56 -6.89
N ASP A 20 -4.72 -11.89 -6.79
CA ASP A 20 -3.72 -12.57 -5.95
C ASP A 20 -2.28 -12.10 -6.24
N ALA A 21 -2.06 -11.53 -7.43
CA ALA A 21 -0.83 -10.92 -7.86
C ALA A 21 -0.57 -9.50 -7.30
N SER A 22 -1.40 -9.00 -6.38
CA SER A 22 -1.32 -7.61 -5.89
C SER A 22 -0.96 -7.53 -4.41
N VAL A 23 -0.05 -6.62 -4.08
CA VAL A 23 0.33 -6.24 -2.69
C VAL A 23 0.14 -4.74 -2.52
N ALA A 24 -0.40 -4.31 -1.38
CA ALA A 24 -0.45 -2.90 -1.04
C ALA A 24 0.35 -2.59 0.23
N VAL A 25 1.11 -1.50 0.19
CA VAL A 25 1.88 -0.96 1.31
C VAL A 25 1.47 0.48 1.57
N ALA A 26 1.07 0.78 2.81
CA ALA A 26 0.86 2.14 3.25
C ALA A 26 2.16 2.74 3.80
N LEU A 27 2.38 4.02 3.54
CA LEU A 27 3.50 4.80 4.03
C LEU A 27 2.96 5.95 4.86
N GLY A 28 3.60 6.23 6.00
CA GLY A 28 3.26 7.36 6.85
C GLY A 28 4.50 7.92 7.55
N ALA A 29 4.56 9.24 7.73
CA ALA A 29 5.59 9.92 8.51
C ALA A 29 5.02 11.21 9.10
N ASN A 30 5.42 11.56 10.34
CA ASN A 30 5.09 12.84 10.96
C ASN A 30 6.27 13.43 11.76
N GLN A 31 7.44 12.81 11.66
CA GLN A 31 8.71 13.35 12.17
C GLN A 31 9.74 13.42 11.05
N PRO A 32 10.69 14.37 11.09
CA PRO A 32 11.81 14.41 10.18
C PRO A 32 12.67 13.15 10.27
N SER A 33 13.30 12.78 9.16
CA SER A 33 14.36 11.78 9.06
C SER A 33 15.67 12.41 8.58
N ALA A 34 16.68 11.60 8.35
CA ALA A 34 17.90 12.04 7.67
C ALA A 34 17.66 12.57 6.24
N ALA A 35 16.51 12.21 5.63
CA ALA A 35 16.12 12.68 4.31
C ALA A 35 15.40 14.04 4.34
N GLY A 36 15.10 14.59 5.51
CA GLY A 36 14.41 15.87 5.69
C GLY A 36 13.04 15.74 6.33
N SER A 37 12.10 16.59 5.92
CA SER A 37 10.69 16.61 6.37
C SER A 37 9.97 15.29 6.11
N PRO A 38 8.79 15.02 6.72
CA PRO A 38 7.97 13.85 6.42
C PRO A 38 7.69 13.67 4.93
N ARG A 39 7.40 14.74 4.20
CA ARG A 39 7.16 14.71 2.76
C ARG A 39 8.41 14.31 1.97
N GLU A 40 9.56 14.89 2.30
CA GLU A 40 10.85 14.54 1.68
C GLU A 40 11.24 13.09 2.01
N THR A 41 10.96 12.63 3.23
CA THR A 41 11.14 11.22 3.63
C THR A 41 10.32 10.27 2.75
N LEU A 42 9.02 10.55 2.54
CA LEU A 42 8.18 9.70 1.71
C LEU A 42 8.61 9.72 0.22
N VAL A 43 9.12 10.84 -0.28
CA VAL A 43 9.69 10.90 -1.64
C VAL A 43 10.97 10.09 -1.73
N ALA A 44 11.88 10.22 -0.76
CA ALA A 44 13.17 9.54 -0.75
C ALA A 44 13.05 8.01 -0.58
N VAL A 45 12.03 7.53 0.13
CA VAL A 45 11.82 6.09 0.35
C VAL A 45 11.28 5.37 -0.88
N ARG A 46 10.56 6.04 -1.79
CA ARG A 46 9.91 5.42 -2.96
C ARG A 46 10.86 4.53 -3.78
N PRO A 47 11.98 5.04 -4.32
CA PRO A 47 12.88 4.21 -5.13
C PRO A 47 13.52 3.06 -4.33
N LEU A 48 13.72 3.23 -3.02
CA LEU A 48 14.28 2.20 -2.15
C LEU A 48 13.26 1.09 -1.88
N LEU A 49 12.00 1.45 -1.70
CA LEU A 49 10.90 0.50 -1.52
C LEU A 49 10.63 -0.30 -2.79
N GLU A 50 10.66 0.34 -3.97
CA GLU A 50 10.57 -0.37 -5.26
C GLU A 50 11.73 -1.35 -5.45
N LYS A 51 12.97 -0.93 -5.14
CA LYS A 51 14.15 -1.81 -5.19
C LYS A 51 14.03 -2.99 -4.23
N LEU A 52 13.55 -2.74 -3.00
CA LEU A 52 13.32 -3.77 -2.00
C LEU A 52 12.32 -4.82 -2.49
N LEU A 53 11.16 -4.37 -3.01
CA LEU A 53 10.10 -5.26 -3.48
C LEU A 53 10.51 -6.05 -4.72
N ARG A 54 11.25 -5.44 -5.64
CA ARG A 54 11.84 -6.13 -6.79
C ARG A 54 12.80 -7.23 -6.34
N ALA A 55 13.66 -6.94 -5.37
CA ALA A 55 14.61 -7.91 -4.83
C ALA A 55 13.90 -9.04 -4.08
N TRP A 56 12.87 -8.73 -3.29
CA TRP A 56 12.06 -9.70 -2.57
C TRP A 56 11.28 -10.61 -3.52
N ALA A 57 10.67 -10.05 -4.57
CA ALA A 57 9.90 -10.81 -5.55
C ALA A 57 10.78 -11.56 -6.57
N GLY A 58 12.04 -11.18 -6.73
CA GLY A 58 12.96 -11.74 -7.73
C GLY A 58 12.57 -11.48 -9.19
N GLN A 59 11.74 -10.46 -9.45
CA GLN A 59 11.20 -10.12 -10.76
C GLN A 59 10.90 -8.62 -10.91
N GLU A 60 10.66 -8.16 -12.14
CA GLU A 60 10.12 -6.82 -12.38
C GLU A 60 8.64 -6.76 -11.99
N LEU A 61 8.24 -5.63 -11.41
CA LEU A 61 6.91 -5.38 -10.87
C LEU A 61 6.36 -4.05 -11.41
N VAL A 62 5.05 -3.92 -11.41
CA VAL A 62 4.37 -2.66 -11.71
C VAL A 62 4.03 -1.96 -10.40
N TYR A 63 4.44 -0.69 -10.26
CA TYR A 63 4.21 0.11 -9.06
C TYR A 63 3.24 1.25 -9.36
N ARG A 64 2.21 1.36 -8.55
CA ARG A 64 1.24 2.46 -8.61
C ARG A 64 1.25 3.21 -7.30
N TRP A 65 1.50 4.50 -7.39
CA TRP A 65 1.61 5.39 -6.26
C TRP A 65 0.41 6.31 -6.17
N SER A 66 -0.12 6.48 -4.97
CA SER A 66 -0.99 7.62 -4.69
C SER A 66 -0.20 8.93 -4.66
N SER A 67 -0.88 10.05 -4.66
CA SER A 67 -0.33 11.33 -4.24
C SER A 67 0.02 11.30 -2.73
N LEU A 68 0.68 12.34 -2.25
CA LEU A 68 0.98 12.53 -0.83
C LEU A 68 -0.16 13.29 -0.15
N HIS A 69 -0.73 12.70 0.91
CA HIS A 69 -1.86 13.22 1.66
C HIS A 69 -1.42 13.70 3.04
N ASP A 70 -1.69 14.97 3.36
CA ASP A 70 -1.43 15.51 4.70
C ASP A 70 -2.70 15.31 5.55
N THR A 71 -2.57 14.65 6.71
CA THR A 71 -3.70 14.29 7.58
C THR A 71 -3.42 14.58 9.04
N ALA A 72 -4.45 14.92 9.80
CA ALA A 72 -4.35 15.05 11.25
C ALA A 72 -4.09 13.68 11.90
N PRO A 73 -3.35 13.63 13.03
CA PRO A 73 -3.16 12.40 13.79
C PRO A 73 -4.51 11.85 14.28
N VAL A 74 -4.67 10.52 14.19
CA VAL A 74 -5.87 9.82 14.70
C VAL A 74 -5.46 8.97 15.91
N GLY A 75 -5.75 9.47 17.11
CA GLY A 75 -5.36 8.85 18.38
C GLY A 75 -3.88 9.09 18.74
N GLY A 76 -3.41 8.42 19.81
CA GLY A 76 -2.06 8.60 20.34
C GLY A 76 -1.90 9.82 21.25
N PRO A 77 -0.65 10.23 21.56
CA PRO A 77 -0.37 11.42 22.36
C PRO A 77 -0.98 12.68 21.75
N PRO A 78 -1.40 13.67 22.57
CA PRO A 78 -1.84 14.97 22.08
C PRO A 78 -0.70 15.71 21.37
N ASP A 79 -1.06 16.73 20.60
CA ASP A 79 -0.14 17.67 19.96
C ASP A 79 0.89 17.05 18.98
N GLN A 80 0.57 15.88 18.41
CA GLN A 80 1.39 15.31 17.36
C GLN A 80 1.33 16.14 16.07
N PRO A 81 2.45 16.27 15.33
CA PRO A 81 2.43 16.85 14.00
C PRO A 81 1.52 16.09 13.04
N HIS A 82 1.04 16.77 12.00
CA HIS A 82 0.31 16.12 10.90
C HIS A 82 1.17 15.06 10.24
N TYR A 83 0.52 13.98 9.82
CA TYR A 83 1.12 12.93 9.03
C TYR A 83 1.10 13.29 7.54
N CYS A 84 2.19 12.94 6.86
CA CYS A 84 2.20 12.77 5.42
C CYS A 84 2.01 11.28 5.13
N ASN A 85 0.98 10.92 4.35
CA ASN A 85 0.63 9.54 4.03
C ASN A 85 0.62 9.30 2.52
N ALA A 86 0.88 8.07 2.12
CA ALA A 86 0.73 7.58 0.75
C ALA A 86 0.45 6.09 0.76
N VAL A 87 -0.02 5.55 -0.36
CA VAL A 87 -0.12 4.11 -0.59
C VAL A 87 0.57 3.76 -1.90
N MET A 88 1.26 2.63 -1.89
CA MET A 88 1.78 1.97 -3.08
C MET A 88 1.01 0.67 -3.29
N LEU A 89 0.45 0.50 -4.48
CA LEU A 89 -0.05 -0.77 -4.98
C LEU A 89 0.99 -1.37 -5.91
N VAL A 90 1.29 -2.64 -5.71
CA VAL A 90 2.25 -3.44 -6.49
C VAL A 90 1.49 -4.53 -7.21
N GLU A 91 1.68 -4.64 -8.50
CA GLU A 91 0.98 -5.61 -9.36
C GLU A 91 1.98 -6.52 -10.10
N GLY A 92 1.50 -7.66 -10.56
CA GLY A 92 2.26 -8.59 -11.38
C GLY A 92 3.12 -9.58 -10.60
N LEU A 93 2.86 -9.79 -9.30
CA LEU A 93 3.54 -10.81 -8.52
C LEU A 93 3.23 -12.21 -9.05
N GLN A 94 4.26 -12.99 -9.38
CA GLN A 94 4.11 -14.40 -9.81
C GLN A 94 4.10 -15.36 -8.62
N ALA A 95 4.70 -14.94 -7.50
CA ALA A 95 4.70 -15.72 -6.28
C ALA A 95 3.29 -15.83 -5.69
N ARG A 96 2.88 -17.03 -5.30
CA ARG A 96 1.61 -17.21 -4.59
C ARG A 96 1.69 -16.60 -3.20
N PRO A 97 0.63 -15.91 -2.76
CA PRO A 97 0.53 -15.38 -1.41
C PRO A 97 0.77 -16.46 -0.35
N SER A 98 1.67 -16.20 0.60
CA SER A 98 1.97 -17.12 1.70
C SER A 98 2.33 -16.38 2.97
N VAL A 99 2.08 -17.02 4.13
CA VAL A 99 2.44 -16.45 5.44
C VAL A 99 3.95 -16.22 5.55
N ALA A 100 4.75 -17.19 5.11
CA ALA A 100 6.22 -17.09 5.20
C ALA A 100 6.75 -15.90 4.39
N ALA A 101 6.37 -15.78 3.12
CA ALA A 101 6.83 -14.68 2.26
C ALA A 101 6.29 -13.31 2.75
N SER A 102 5.09 -13.25 3.34
CA SER A 102 4.58 -12.00 3.92
C SER A 102 5.34 -11.58 5.18
N LEU A 103 5.84 -12.52 5.98
CA LEU A 103 6.71 -12.23 7.12
C LEU A 103 8.12 -11.78 6.67
N GLU A 104 8.67 -12.38 5.62
CA GLU A 104 9.93 -11.94 5.02
C GLU A 104 9.80 -10.50 4.48
N LEU A 105 8.69 -10.19 3.81
CA LEU A 105 8.42 -8.83 3.36
C LEU A 105 8.30 -7.86 4.54
N LEU A 106 7.57 -8.24 5.61
CA LEU A 106 7.46 -7.44 6.83
C LEU A 106 8.83 -7.11 7.42
N ASP A 107 9.74 -8.10 7.50
CA ASP A 107 11.10 -7.90 8.02
C ASP A 107 11.89 -6.93 7.14
N ALA A 108 11.76 -7.04 5.84
CA ALA A 108 12.41 -6.15 4.88
C ALA A 108 11.88 -4.70 5.00
N LEU A 109 10.55 -4.52 5.13
CA LEU A 109 9.92 -3.21 5.35
C LEU A 109 10.42 -2.57 6.66
N GLN A 110 10.46 -3.34 7.75
CA GLN A 110 10.97 -2.86 9.04
C GLN A 110 12.46 -2.49 8.98
N GLY A 111 13.26 -3.22 8.20
CA GLY A 111 14.65 -2.88 7.93
C GLY A 111 14.79 -1.55 7.19
N LEU A 112 13.89 -1.25 6.26
CA LEU A 112 13.85 0.04 5.56
C LEU A 112 13.44 1.18 6.50
N GLU A 113 12.46 0.97 7.38
CA GLU A 113 12.08 1.95 8.40
C GLU A 113 13.27 2.34 9.31
N GLN A 114 14.07 1.35 9.71
CA GLN A 114 15.27 1.58 10.54
C GLN A 114 16.30 2.44 9.81
N GLN A 115 16.48 2.28 8.50
CA GLN A 115 17.37 3.13 7.70
C GLN A 115 16.93 4.60 7.70
N PHE A 116 15.62 4.87 7.86
CA PHE A 116 15.06 6.22 8.01
C PHE A 116 14.97 6.69 9.47
N GLY A 117 15.69 6.02 10.39
CA GLY A 117 15.82 6.44 11.78
C GLY A 117 14.72 5.95 12.71
N ARG A 118 13.82 5.05 12.26
CA ARG A 118 12.82 4.47 13.14
C ARG A 118 13.44 3.54 14.18
N ASN A 119 13.12 3.75 15.44
CA ASN A 119 13.53 2.87 16.53
C ASN A 119 12.31 2.35 17.30
N ARG A 120 11.78 1.20 16.88
CA ARG A 120 10.57 0.58 17.45
C ARG A 120 10.70 0.24 18.93
N SER A 121 11.92 0.05 19.47
CA SER A 121 12.14 -0.27 20.90
C SER A 121 11.96 0.96 21.81
N GLN A 122 12.03 2.17 21.27
CA GLN A 122 11.90 3.43 21.98
C GLN A 122 10.59 4.16 21.66
N GLU A 123 9.78 3.62 20.74
CA GLU A 123 8.55 4.28 20.31
C GLU A 123 7.43 4.08 21.32
N GLN A 124 6.74 5.17 21.64
CA GLN A 124 5.44 5.10 22.29
C GLN A 124 4.39 4.59 21.31
N ARG A 125 3.47 3.77 21.79
CA ARG A 125 2.36 3.26 20.96
C ARG A 125 1.57 4.44 20.36
N TRP A 126 1.45 4.45 19.03
CA TRP A 126 0.83 5.52 18.23
C TRP A 126 1.53 6.89 18.37
N GLY A 127 2.76 6.90 18.79
CA GLY A 127 3.60 8.08 18.83
C GLY A 127 4.03 8.53 17.43
N ALA A 128 4.66 9.70 17.39
CA ALA A 128 5.22 10.25 16.18
C ALA A 128 6.40 9.40 15.66
N ARG A 129 6.57 9.33 14.33
CA ARG A 129 7.59 8.47 13.69
C ARG A 129 8.13 9.06 12.39
N SER A 130 9.40 8.73 12.12
CA SER A 130 10.08 9.19 10.91
C SER A 130 9.60 8.48 9.65
N LEU A 131 9.26 7.19 9.75
CA LEU A 131 8.69 6.38 8.67
C LEU A 131 7.90 5.20 9.25
N ASP A 132 6.72 4.94 8.69
CA ASP A 132 5.87 3.77 8.97
C ASP A 132 5.55 3.09 7.64
N LEU A 133 5.80 1.79 7.54
CA LEU A 133 5.50 0.98 6.36
C LEU A 133 4.61 -0.20 6.79
N ASP A 134 3.32 -0.09 6.52
CA ASP A 134 2.32 -1.10 6.86
C ASP A 134 1.94 -1.92 5.63
N LEU A 135 2.11 -3.26 5.70
CA LEU A 135 1.58 -4.18 4.72
C LEU A 135 0.06 -4.25 4.90
N LEU A 136 -0.70 -3.81 3.87
CA LEU A 136 -2.16 -3.71 3.94
C LEU A 136 -2.86 -5.02 3.58
N PHE A 137 -2.44 -5.62 2.48
CA PHE A 137 -2.94 -6.92 1.99
C PHE A 137 -1.97 -7.52 0.97
N TRP A 138 -2.12 -8.82 0.70
CA TRP A 138 -1.55 -9.53 -0.43
C TRP A 138 -2.64 -10.41 -1.03
N GLY A 139 -3.23 -9.96 -2.14
CA GLY A 139 -4.39 -10.62 -2.73
C GLY A 139 -5.47 -10.89 -1.70
N GLU A 140 -6.00 -12.11 -1.69
CA GLU A 140 -6.98 -12.57 -0.70
C GLU A 140 -6.35 -13.27 0.52
N LEU A 141 -5.01 -13.25 0.65
CA LEU A 141 -4.31 -13.92 1.76
C LEU A 141 -4.80 -13.41 3.11
N ARG A 142 -5.19 -14.34 3.97
CA ARG A 142 -5.51 -14.08 5.37
C ARG A 142 -4.38 -14.60 6.24
N VAL A 143 -3.82 -13.71 7.07
CA VAL A 143 -2.76 -14.02 8.03
C VAL A 143 -3.24 -13.65 9.42
N ASP A 144 -3.19 -14.61 10.34
CA ASP A 144 -3.36 -14.40 11.77
C ASP A 144 -2.09 -14.88 12.47
N HIS A 145 -1.12 -13.98 12.58
CA HIS A 145 0.17 -14.24 13.18
C HIS A 145 0.50 -13.12 14.18
N PRO A 146 1.19 -13.39 15.32
CA PRO A 146 1.51 -12.38 16.34
C PRO A 146 2.21 -11.13 15.82
N ARG A 147 2.92 -11.24 14.69
CA ARG A 147 3.66 -10.14 14.06
C ARG A 147 2.92 -9.50 12.89
N LEU A 148 1.90 -10.16 12.33
CA LEU A 148 1.26 -9.72 11.09
C LEU A 148 -0.20 -10.19 11.03
N LEU A 149 -1.10 -9.27 10.79
CA LEU A 149 -2.50 -9.55 10.48
C LEU A 149 -2.79 -9.06 9.06
N LEU A 150 -3.29 -9.94 8.18
CA LEU A 150 -3.73 -9.56 6.83
C LEU A 150 -5.15 -10.07 6.56
N PRO A 151 -5.99 -9.25 5.89
CA PRO A 151 -5.79 -7.84 5.60
C PRO A 151 -5.54 -7.02 6.87
N HIS A 152 -4.82 -5.91 6.74
CA HIS A 152 -4.49 -5.07 7.90
C HIS A 152 -5.78 -4.68 8.66
N PRO A 153 -5.87 -4.90 9.99
CA PRO A 153 -7.14 -4.87 10.73
C PRO A 153 -7.82 -3.51 10.75
N ARG A 154 -7.08 -2.43 10.49
CA ARG A 154 -7.61 -1.06 10.45
C ARG A 154 -7.72 -0.50 9.04
N LEU A 155 -7.53 -1.30 8.00
CA LEU A 155 -7.61 -0.86 6.61
C LEU A 155 -8.93 -0.12 6.34
N HIS A 156 -10.05 -0.71 6.73
CA HIS A 156 -11.40 -0.20 6.49
C HIS A 156 -11.86 0.92 7.44
N LEU A 157 -11.04 1.28 8.43
CA LEU A 157 -11.36 2.28 9.47
C LEU A 157 -10.58 3.59 9.31
N ARG A 158 -9.70 3.67 8.29
CA ARG A 158 -8.74 4.77 8.15
C ARG A 158 -8.87 5.43 6.79
N ASP A 159 -9.56 6.57 6.73
CA ASP A 159 -9.72 7.33 5.49
C ASP A 159 -8.37 7.74 4.89
N PHE A 160 -7.36 8.04 5.75
CA PHE A 160 -6.00 8.36 5.33
C PHE A 160 -5.22 7.19 4.72
N VAL A 161 -5.78 5.97 4.75
CA VAL A 161 -5.31 4.78 4.03
C VAL A 161 -6.22 4.49 2.84
N LEU A 162 -7.55 4.54 3.02
CA LEU A 162 -8.53 4.19 1.98
C LEU A 162 -8.48 5.13 0.79
N ALA A 163 -8.42 6.46 1.03
CA ALA A 163 -8.40 7.42 -0.07
C ALA A 163 -7.13 7.29 -0.94
N PRO A 164 -5.89 7.22 -0.38
CA PRO A 164 -4.70 6.94 -1.17
C PRO A 164 -4.72 5.57 -1.86
N LEU A 165 -5.28 4.53 -1.22
CA LEU A 165 -5.39 3.21 -1.82
C LEU A 165 -6.29 3.23 -3.06
N LEU A 166 -7.47 3.86 -2.97
CA LEU A 166 -8.38 4.02 -4.09
C LEU A 166 -7.73 4.80 -5.24
N GLU A 167 -6.98 5.86 -4.94
CA GLU A 167 -6.22 6.62 -5.94
C GLU A 167 -5.20 5.74 -6.67
N ALA A 168 -4.42 4.94 -5.95
CA ALA A 168 -3.47 4.01 -6.55
C ALA A 168 -4.17 2.94 -7.42
N MET A 169 -5.35 2.47 -7.01
CA MET A 169 -6.16 1.49 -7.77
C MET A 169 -6.78 2.10 -9.02
N VAL A 170 -7.35 3.31 -8.95
CA VAL A 170 -7.99 3.99 -10.10
C VAL A 170 -6.96 4.40 -11.15
N GLY A 171 -5.75 4.80 -10.75
CA GLY A 171 -4.64 5.03 -11.68
C GLY A 171 -4.34 3.81 -12.56
N SER A 172 -4.65 2.59 -12.10
CA SER A 172 -4.53 1.37 -12.89
C SER A 172 -5.58 1.24 -13.99
N SER A 173 -6.81 1.68 -13.72
CA SER A 173 -7.94 1.55 -14.67
C SER A 173 -7.84 2.52 -15.85
N LEU A 174 -7.31 3.73 -15.64
CA LEU A 174 -7.12 4.74 -16.69
C LEU A 174 -5.98 4.40 -17.64
N GLY A 175 -4.91 3.76 -17.14
CA GLY A 175 -3.78 3.33 -17.97
C GLY A 175 -4.13 2.16 -18.92
N ALA A 176 -4.99 1.25 -18.49
CA ALA A 176 -5.46 0.12 -19.31
C ALA A 176 -6.43 0.57 -20.42
N ALA A 177 -7.33 1.51 -20.11
CA ALA A 177 -8.31 2.02 -21.08
C ALA A 177 -7.66 2.84 -22.22
N MET A 178 -6.50 3.48 -21.99
CA MET A 178 -5.81 4.27 -23.01
C MET A 178 -4.89 3.45 -23.93
N SER A 179 -4.65 2.17 -23.62
CA SER A 179 -3.84 1.28 -24.47
C SER A 179 -4.67 0.48 -25.50
N GLU A 180 -5.99 0.46 -25.40
CA GLU A 180 -6.87 -0.26 -26.32
C GLU A 180 -7.38 0.57 -27.51
N ASP A 181 -7.26 1.92 -27.46
CA ASP A 181 -7.73 2.81 -28.54
C ASP A 181 -6.60 3.29 -29.49
N GLY A 182 -5.48 2.59 -29.52
CA GLY A 182 -4.31 2.95 -30.33
C GLY A 182 -3.90 1.90 -31.37
N LEU A 183 -4.80 1.54 -32.32
CA LEU A 183 -4.47 0.94 -33.63
C LEU A 183 -5.53 1.29 -34.66
#